data_60da6e3c05780200ffaee0ee54fa9c33
#
_entry.id   60da6e3c05780200ffaee0ee54fa9c33
#
_cell.length_a   1.000
_cell.length_b   1.000
_cell.length_c   1.000
_cell.angle_alpha   90.00
_cell.angle_beta   90.00
_cell.angle_gamma   90.00
#
_symmetry.space_group_name_H-M   'P 1'
#
loop_
_entity.id
_entity.type
_entity.pdbx_description
1 polymer ?
#
loop_
_entity_poly.entity_id
_entity_poly.type
_entity_poly.pdbx_seq_one_letter_code
_entity_poly.pdbx_strand_id
1 'polypeptide(L)'
;MEKLTDSLKIFKPVDIIIVAGVIIALLVGFFTYKNFRQTAAKQIEATSKISFQVYIRGVTLTGDGIPLRSHEKTFISIRNVPYSDLDIVDVKADRKKIVLPILNSKKVVVVEDPSQANVYDLVVTLSDVAKITKDGAVVGGNKIKMGLPITLEGKDYKFNGTVSDLKIMPVTDDEEYHNSIDANDNV
;
A
#
# COMPACT_ATOMS: atom_id res chain seq x y z
N MET A 1 46.77 -27.25 -31.75
CA MET A 1 45.67 -28.11 -31.29
C MET A 1 46.10 -29.41 -30.64
N GLU A 2 47.28 -29.91 -30.94
CA GLU A 2 47.83 -31.16 -30.37
C GLU A 2 48.12 -31.17 -28.88
N LYS A 3 48.50 -30.05 -28.28
CA LYS A 3 48.82 -29.96 -26.84
C LYS A 3 47.63 -30.10 -25.90
N LEU A 4 46.40 -29.84 -26.36
CA LEU A 4 45.19 -29.98 -25.59
C LEU A 4 44.68 -31.43 -25.49
N THR A 5 44.99 -32.25 -26.52
CA THR A 5 44.57 -33.64 -26.54
C THR A 5 45.44 -34.58 -25.72
N ASP A 6 46.74 -34.22 -25.52
CA ASP A 6 47.65 -35.00 -24.68
C ASP A 6 47.40 -34.79 -23.17
N SER A 7 46.97 -33.61 -22.75
CA SER A 7 46.56 -33.35 -21.36
C SER A 7 45.31 -34.12 -20.94
N LEU A 8 44.42 -34.41 -21.86
CA LEU A 8 43.18 -35.19 -21.60
C LEU A 8 43.42 -36.68 -21.39
N LYS A 9 44.58 -37.23 -21.86
CA LYS A 9 44.92 -38.67 -21.66
C LYS A 9 45.34 -39.03 -20.23
N ILE A 10 45.67 -38.02 -19.40
CA ILE A 10 46.13 -38.21 -18.02
C ILE A 10 44.92 -38.36 -17.06
N PHE A 11 43.75 -37.89 -17.43
CA PHE A 11 42.55 -37.95 -16.61
C PHE A 11 41.85 -39.32 -16.72
N LYS A 12 41.64 -39.96 -15.59
CA LYS A 12 40.79 -41.16 -15.53
C LYS A 12 39.38 -40.77 -15.91
N PRO A 13 38.59 -41.69 -16.50
CA PRO A 13 37.20 -41.36 -16.89
C PRO A 13 36.33 -40.85 -15.74
N VAL A 14 36.65 -41.24 -14.50
CA VAL A 14 35.98 -40.76 -13.28
C VAL A 14 36.25 -39.26 -13.04
N ASP A 15 37.45 -38.78 -13.29
CA ASP A 15 37.81 -37.37 -13.07
C ASP A 15 37.07 -36.46 -14.07
N ILE A 16 36.85 -36.95 -15.29
CA ILE A 16 36.10 -36.20 -16.31
C ILE A 16 34.62 -36.05 -15.90
N ILE A 17 34.04 -37.10 -15.31
CA ILE A 17 32.66 -37.07 -14.80
C ILE A 17 32.53 -36.07 -13.64
N ILE A 18 33.49 -36.05 -12.71
CA ILE A 18 33.48 -35.14 -11.58
C ILE A 18 33.61 -33.68 -12.07
N VAL A 19 34.55 -33.38 -12.96
CA VAL A 19 34.73 -32.05 -13.52
C VAL A 19 33.48 -31.58 -14.29
N ALA A 20 32.88 -32.46 -15.10
CA ALA A 20 31.60 -32.15 -15.79
C ALA A 20 30.49 -31.86 -14.81
N GLY A 21 30.36 -32.64 -13.73
CA GLY A 21 29.38 -32.40 -12.67
C GLY A 21 29.55 -31.02 -11.99
N VAL A 22 30.80 -30.64 -11.66
CA VAL A 22 31.11 -29.34 -11.08
C VAL A 22 30.75 -28.19 -12.04
N ILE A 23 31.10 -28.34 -13.33
CA ILE A 23 30.76 -27.32 -14.34
C ILE A 23 29.24 -27.15 -14.47
N ILE A 24 28.48 -28.25 -14.51
CA ILE A 24 27.02 -28.22 -14.58
C ILE A 24 26.44 -27.53 -13.32
N ALA A 25 26.95 -27.86 -12.13
CA ALA A 25 26.51 -27.24 -10.88
C ALA A 25 26.76 -25.73 -10.85
N LEU A 26 27.92 -25.29 -11.36
CA LEU A 26 28.28 -23.86 -11.46
C LEU A 26 27.37 -23.16 -12.48
N LEU A 27 27.06 -23.76 -13.61
CA LEU A 27 26.16 -23.19 -14.61
C LEU A 27 24.72 -23.07 -14.06
N VAL A 28 24.22 -24.10 -13.42
CA VAL A 28 22.89 -24.07 -12.78
C VAL A 28 22.84 -23.00 -11.68
N GLY A 29 23.86 -22.92 -10.83
CA GLY A 29 23.99 -21.91 -9.79
C GLY A 29 24.01 -20.50 -10.38
N PHE A 30 24.78 -20.27 -11.44
CA PHE A 30 24.88 -18.98 -12.13
C PHE A 30 23.53 -18.56 -12.79
N PHE A 31 22.87 -19.50 -13.49
CA PHE A 31 21.55 -19.23 -14.08
C PHE A 31 20.50 -18.95 -13.03
N THR A 32 20.47 -19.71 -11.93
CA THR A 32 19.54 -19.48 -10.83
C THR A 32 19.80 -18.13 -10.16
N TYR A 33 21.05 -17.77 -9.90
CA TYR A 33 21.42 -16.48 -9.35
C TYR A 33 21.04 -15.31 -10.26
N LYS A 34 21.30 -15.43 -11.57
CA LYS A 34 20.93 -14.41 -12.56
C LYS A 34 19.42 -14.24 -12.69
N ASN A 35 18.67 -15.32 -12.70
CA ASN A 35 17.21 -15.30 -12.72
C ASN A 35 16.62 -14.69 -11.44
N PHE A 36 17.20 -15.02 -10.28
CA PHE A 36 16.77 -14.44 -9.01
C PHE A 36 17.01 -12.92 -8.97
N ARG A 37 18.16 -12.44 -9.44
CA ARG A 37 18.41 -11.00 -9.56
C ARG A 37 17.50 -10.31 -10.56
N GLN A 38 17.21 -10.94 -11.69
CA GLN A 38 16.31 -10.35 -12.70
C GLN A 38 14.85 -10.28 -12.21
N THR A 39 14.41 -11.22 -11.38
CA THR A 39 13.07 -11.18 -10.77
C THR A 39 12.97 -10.06 -9.73
N ALA A 40 14.02 -9.83 -8.96
CA ALA A 40 14.09 -8.71 -8.00
C ALA A 40 14.19 -7.34 -8.70
N ALA A 41 14.89 -7.24 -9.83
CA ALA A 41 15.07 -5.99 -10.59
C ALA A 41 13.91 -5.67 -11.57
N LYS A 42 13.03 -6.61 -11.86
CA LYS A 42 11.85 -6.42 -12.74
C LYS A 42 10.61 -5.92 -12.03
N GLN A 43 10.64 -5.68 -10.74
CA GLN A 43 9.65 -4.82 -10.11
C GLN A 43 10.00 -3.38 -10.51
N ILE A 44 9.42 -2.91 -11.61
CA ILE A 44 9.33 -1.48 -11.88
C ILE A 44 8.44 -0.95 -10.77
N GLU A 45 9.07 -0.51 -9.70
CA GLU A 45 8.42 0.17 -8.58
C GLU A 45 8.14 1.60 -9.05
N ALA A 46 7.05 1.78 -9.77
CA ALA A 46 6.56 3.11 -10.07
C ALA A 46 6.10 3.73 -8.75
N THR A 47 6.65 4.87 -8.42
CA THR A 47 6.16 5.69 -7.32
C THR A 47 4.98 6.51 -7.86
N SER A 48 3.82 6.41 -7.23
CA SER A 48 2.62 7.13 -7.62
C SER A 48 1.91 7.69 -6.40
N LYS A 49 1.25 8.83 -6.59
CA LYS A 49 0.36 9.37 -5.57
C LYS A 49 -0.88 8.49 -5.50
N ILE A 50 -1.27 8.13 -4.29
CA ILE A 50 -2.49 7.38 -4.04
C ILE A 50 -3.45 8.18 -3.18
N SER A 51 -4.73 7.94 -3.37
CA SER A 51 -5.78 8.37 -2.46
C SER A 51 -6.54 7.15 -1.97
N PHE A 52 -6.75 7.05 -0.67
CA PHE A 52 -7.52 5.96 -0.10
C PHE A 52 -8.48 6.46 0.95
N GLN A 53 -9.62 5.77 1.08
CA GLN A 53 -10.66 6.11 2.04
C GLN A 53 -10.61 5.16 3.22
N VAL A 54 -10.73 5.73 4.41
CA VAL A 54 -10.84 5.00 5.67
C VAL A 54 -12.25 5.19 6.21
N TYR A 55 -13.00 4.09 6.31
CA TYR A 55 -14.32 4.08 6.91
C TYR A 55 -14.23 3.80 8.40
N ILE A 56 -14.75 4.70 9.20
CA ILE A 56 -14.78 4.65 10.67
C ILE A 56 -16.23 4.58 11.09
N ARG A 57 -16.59 3.51 11.74
CA ARG A 57 -18.00 3.25 12.10
C ARG A 57 -18.28 3.59 13.56
N GLY A 58 -19.39 4.26 13.80
CA GLY A 58 -20.00 4.37 15.12
C GLY A 58 -19.18 5.20 16.10
N VAL A 59 -18.59 6.30 15.64
CA VAL A 59 -17.85 7.23 16.51
C VAL A 59 -18.84 8.07 17.33
N THR A 60 -18.71 8.06 18.64
CA THR A 60 -19.49 8.93 19.51
C THR A 60 -18.78 10.25 19.70
N LEU A 61 -19.39 11.34 19.27
CA LEU A 61 -18.86 12.69 19.36
C LEU A 61 -19.80 13.52 20.22
N THR A 62 -19.37 13.95 21.39
CA THR A 62 -20.17 14.76 22.33
C THR A 62 -19.76 16.23 22.35
N GLY A 63 -18.68 16.58 21.65
CA GLY A 63 -18.19 17.96 21.53
C GLY A 63 -18.77 18.68 20.31
N ASP A 64 -18.37 19.95 20.16
CA ASP A 64 -18.86 20.86 19.11
C ASP A 64 -18.26 20.60 17.72
N GLY A 65 -18.26 19.37 17.26
CA GLY A 65 -17.87 19.04 15.89
C GLY A 65 -16.95 17.82 15.75
N ILE A 66 -16.59 17.57 14.50
CA ILE A 66 -15.72 16.47 14.14
C ILE A 66 -14.28 16.94 14.27
N PRO A 67 -13.40 16.21 15.00
CA PRO A 67 -12.02 16.64 15.22
C PRO A 67 -11.12 16.48 13.99
N LEU A 68 -11.61 15.80 12.95
CA LEU A 68 -10.92 15.65 11.67
C LEU A 68 -11.35 16.76 10.71
N ARG A 69 -10.39 17.42 10.07
CA ARG A 69 -10.68 18.49 9.09
C ARG A 69 -9.91 18.26 7.81
N SER A 70 -10.54 18.60 6.68
CA SER A 70 -9.87 18.61 5.39
C SER A 70 -8.67 19.57 5.40
N HIS A 71 -7.61 19.22 4.70
CA HIS A 71 -6.34 19.95 4.61
C HIS A 71 -5.51 20.00 5.91
N GLU A 72 -5.87 19.23 6.92
CA GLU A 72 -5.01 18.97 8.08
C GLU A 72 -4.28 17.62 7.90
N LYS A 73 -3.32 17.38 8.80
CA LYS A 73 -2.59 16.10 8.85
C LYS A 73 -3.12 15.21 9.96
N THR A 74 -3.13 13.93 9.71
CA THR A 74 -3.42 12.90 10.70
C THR A 74 -2.30 11.87 10.72
N PHE A 75 -1.85 11.51 11.90
CA PHE A 75 -0.92 10.41 12.06
C PHE A 75 -1.64 9.08 11.87
N ILE A 76 -1.02 8.16 11.13
CA ILE A 76 -1.60 6.84 10.95
C ILE A 76 -0.75 5.73 11.53
N SER A 77 -1.44 4.71 12.04
CA SER A 77 -0.84 3.42 12.41
C SER A 77 -1.49 2.31 11.61
N ILE A 78 -0.67 1.45 11.03
CA ILE A 78 -1.11 0.29 10.24
C ILE A 78 -0.78 -0.97 11.04
N ARG A 79 -1.79 -1.77 11.39
CA ARG A 79 -1.62 -2.98 12.22
C ARG A 79 -0.86 -2.69 13.53
N ASN A 80 -1.17 -1.57 14.18
CA ASN A 80 -0.50 -1.06 15.38
C ASN A 80 0.99 -0.70 15.21
N VAL A 81 1.47 -0.60 13.97
CA VAL A 81 2.80 -0.08 13.67
C VAL A 81 2.65 1.37 13.27
N PRO A 82 3.28 2.31 14.00
CA PRO A 82 3.29 3.72 13.63
C PRO A 82 3.88 3.90 12.23
N TYR A 83 3.29 4.79 11.43
CA TYR A 83 3.79 5.05 10.08
C TYR A 83 4.23 6.51 9.91
N SER A 84 3.31 7.42 9.61
CA SER A 84 3.59 8.82 9.29
C SER A 84 2.34 9.69 9.39
N ASP A 85 2.55 11.00 9.31
CA ASP A 85 1.48 11.98 9.12
C ASP A 85 1.08 11.99 7.63
N LEU A 86 -0.21 11.85 7.37
CA LEU A 86 -0.80 11.93 6.05
C LEU A 86 -1.73 13.12 5.92
N ASP A 87 -1.84 13.62 4.69
CA ASP A 87 -2.76 14.72 4.39
C ASP A 87 -4.21 14.21 4.30
N ILE A 88 -5.11 14.88 5.02
CA ILE A 88 -6.55 14.66 4.94
C ILE A 88 -7.08 15.46 3.75
N VAL A 89 -7.52 14.76 2.72
CA VAL A 89 -8.09 15.39 1.51
C VAL A 89 -9.54 15.80 1.74
N ASP A 90 -10.34 14.88 2.31
CA ASP A 90 -11.77 15.11 2.54
C ASP A 90 -12.26 14.31 3.76
N VAL A 91 -13.27 14.83 4.43
CA VAL A 91 -13.93 14.19 5.57
C VAL A 91 -15.44 14.28 5.38
N LYS A 92 -16.08 13.13 5.27
CA LYS A 92 -17.56 13.01 5.26
C LYS A 92 -18.02 12.37 6.55
N ALA A 93 -19.04 12.96 7.15
CA ALA A 93 -19.64 12.45 8.36
C ALA A 93 -21.15 12.35 8.20
N ASP A 94 -21.64 11.17 8.39
CA ASP A 94 -23.06 10.88 8.40
C ASP A 94 -23.48 10.46 9.80
N ARG A 95 -24.61 10.99 10.28
CA ARG A 95 -25.24 10.44 11.49
C ARG A 95 -25.66 9.01 11.25
N LYS A 96 -25.57 8.21 12.29
CA LYS A 96 -25.99 6.82 12.24
C LYS A 96 -27.45 6.73 11.79
N LYS A 97 -27.72 5.89 10.79
CA LYS A 97 -29.05 5.70 10.20
C LYS A 97 -29.61 4.35 10.61
N ILE A 98 -30.92 4.29 10.79
CA ILE A 98 -31.69 3.05 11.01
C ILE A 98 -32.72 2.86 9.91
N VAL A 99 -33.05 1.61 9.68
CA VAL A 99 -34.08 1.21 8.72
C VAL A 99 -35.36 0.92 9.49
N LEU A 100 -36.40 1.67 9.21
CA LEU A 100 -37.74 1.47 9.82
C LEU A 100 -38.72 0.90 8.79
N PRO A 101 -39.44 -0.19 9.12
CA PRO A 101 -40.52 -0.68 8.28
C PRO A 101 -41.70 0.27 8.34
N ILE A 102 -42.31 0.53 7.19
CA ILE A 102 -43.55 1.30 7.13
C ILE A 102 -44.72 0.33 7.40
N LEU A 103 -45.55 0.68 8.41
CA LEU A 103 -46.69 -0.11 8.78
C LEU A 103 -47.63 -0.30 7.57
N ASN A 104 -48.09 -1.51 7.34
CA ASN A 104 -48.96 -1.89 6.23
C ASN A 104 -48.39 -1.73 4.82
N SER A 105 -47.04 -1.68 4.69
CA SER A 105 -46.35 -1.59 3.41
C SER A 105 -45.16 -2.53 3.38
N LYS A 106 -44.78 -3.01 2.18
CA LYS A 106 -43.53 -3.74 1.95
C LYS A 106 -42.31 -2.79 1.80
N LYS A 107 -42.54 -1.49 2.08
CA LYS A 107 -41.50 -0.46 1.97
C LYS A 107 -40.82 -0.21 3.32
N VAL A 108 -39.59 0.23 3.25
CA VAL A 108 -38.78 0.67 4.40
C VAL A 108 -38.36 2.12 4.18
N VAL A 109 -38.13 2.84 5.25
CA VAL A 109 -37.58 4.19 5.25
C VAL A 109 -36.27 4.18 6.03
N VAL A 110 -35.29 4.90 5.55
CA VAL A 110 -33.99 5.09 6.21
C VAL A 110 -34.00 6.47 6.85
N VAL A 111 -33.87 6.52 8.17
CA VAL A 111 -33.86 7.77 8.95
C VAL A 111 -32.65 7.82 9.86
N GLU A 112 -32.29 9.00 10.30
CA GLU A 112 -31.27 9.14 11.36
C GLU A 112 -31.78 8.49 12.65
N ASP A 113 -30.88 7.81 13.37
CA ASP A 113 -31.24 7.12 14.62
C ASP A 113 -31.40 8.15 15.77
N PRO A 114 -32.63 8.45 16.22
CA PRO A 114 -32.80 9.44 17.30
C PRO A 114 -32.29 8.95 18.66
N SER A 115 -32.14 7.64 18.84
CA SER A 115 -31.59 7.05 20.06
C SER A 115 -30.09 7.20 20.16
N GLN A 116 -29.39 7.50 19.05
CA GLN A 116 -27.96 7.62 18.92
C GLN A 116 -27.58 8.95 18.23
N ALA A 117 -28.11 10.05 18.73
CA ALA A 117 -27.97 11.38 18.14
C ALA A 117 -26.50 11.85 17.97
N ASN A 118 -25.60 11.36 18.83
CA ASN A 118 -24.18 11.73 18.82
C ASN A 118 -23.27 10.67 18.18
N VAL A 119 -23.84 9.69 17.47
CA VAL A 119 -23.08 8.62 16.80
C VAL A 119 -23.00 8.90 15.31
N TYR A 120 -21.78 8.89 14.79
CA TYR A 120 -21.46 9.19 13.41
C TYR A 120 -20.69 8.06 12.76
N ASP A 121 -20.92 7.86 11.49
CA ASP A 121 -20.05 7.09 10.59
C ASP A 121 -19.24 8.08 9.75
N LEU A 122 -17.92 7.91 9.74
CA LEU A 122 -17.00 8.82 9.07
C LEU A 122 -16.34 8.14 7.87
N VAL A 123 -16.17 8.87 6.77
CA VAL A 123 -15.33 8.49 5.64
C VAL A 123 -14.23 9.54 5.51
N VAL A 124 -13.00 9.15 5.80
CA VAL A 124 -11.84 10.03 5.73
C VAL A 124 -11.02 9.65 4.50
N THR A 125 -10.82 10.61 3.60
CA THR A 125 -10.00 10.44 2.40
C THR A 125 -8.60 10.95 2.71
N LEU A 126 -7.61 10.06 2.60
CA LEU A 126 -6.19 10.34 2.84
C LEU A 126 -5.42 10.26 1.52
N SER A 127 -4.32 11.01 1.44
CA SER A 127 -3.41 11.01 0.30
C SER A 127 -1.99 10.74 0.77
N ASP A 128 -1.26 9.93 0.01
CA ASP A 128 0.16 9.64 0.23
C ASP A 128 0.85 9.19 -1.06
N VAL A 129 2.17 9.12 -1.01
CA VAL A 129 3.01 8.61 -2.09
C VAL A 129 3.31 7.15 -1.82
N ALA A 130 2.94 6.28 -2.75
CA ALA A 130 3.09 4.83 -2.62
C ALA A 130 3.96 4.24 -3.73
N LYS A 131 4.67 3.18 -3.42
CA LYS A 131 5.29 2.31 -4.40
C LYS A 131 4.23 1.35 -4.96
N ILE A 132 4.02 1.40 -6.25
CA ILE A 132 3.07 0.52 -6.92
C ILE A 132 3.77 -0.78 -7.31
N THR A 133 3.34 -1.87 -6.73
CA THR A 133 3.84 -3.22 -7.00
C THR A 133 2.78 -4.06 -7.70
N LYS A 134 3.14 -5.23 -8.21
CA LYS A 134 2.18 -6.20 -8.77
C LYS A 134 1.08 -6.60 -7.77
N ASP A 135 1.39 -6.52 -6.48
CA ASP A 135 0.48 -6.92 -5.41
C ASP A 135 -0.35 -5.75 -4.84
N GLY A 136 -0.17 -4.54 -5.37
CA GLY A 136 -0.87 -3.32 -4.94
C GLY A 136 0.06 -2.21 -4.45
N ALA A 137 -0.54 -1.14 -3.92
CA ALA A 137 0.18 0.00 -3.39
C ALA A 137 0.84 -0.34 -2.05
N VAL A 138 2.10 0.09 -1.88
CA VAL A 138 2.89 -0.10 -0.66
C VAL A 138 3.22 1.27 -0.08
N VAL A 139 2.78 1.51 1.13
CA VAL A 139 2.98 2.74 1.91
C VAL A 139 3.73 2.36 3.20
N GLY A 140 4.90 2.94 3.42
CA GLY A 140 5.73 2.64 4.61
C GLY A 140 6.06 1.16 4.81
N GLY A 141 6.28 0.42 3.72
CA GLY A 141 6.52 -1.03 3.78
C GLY A 141 5.27 -1.88 3.97
N ASN A 142 4.10 -1.27 4.16
CA ASN A 142 2.83 -1.96 4.32
C ASN A 142 2.00 -1.92 3.04
N LYS A 143 1.46 -3.05 2.63
CA LYS A 143 0.53 -3.12 1.50
C LYS A 143 -0.83 -2.57 1.91
N ILE A 144 -1.27 -1.49 1.25
CA ILE A 144 -2.60 -0.91 1.46
C ILE A 144 -3.59 -1.66 0.57
N LYS A 145 -4.61 -2.22 1.19
CA LYS A 145 -5.70 -2.95 0.52
C LYS A 145 -7.02 -2.65 1.20
N MET A 146 -8.10 -2.72 0.47
CA MET A 146 -9.45 -2.68 1.07
C MET A 146 -9.59 -3.74 2.15
N GLY A 147 -10.23 -3.39 3.26
CA GLY A 147 -10.36 -4.24 4.44
C GLY A 147 -9.19 -4.16 5.42
N LEU A 148 -8.11 -3.43 5.10
CA LEU A 148 -6.98 -3.24 6.03
C LEU A 148 -7.39 -2.35 7.19
N PRO A 149 -7.20 -2.77 8.47
CA PRO A 149 -7.43 -1.91 9.62
C PRO A 149 -6.34 -0.84 9.72
N ILE A 150 -6.78 0.40 9.89
CA ILE A 150 -5.93 1.58 10.07
C ILE A 150 -6.45 2.38 11.27
N THR A 151 -5.53 2.87 12.09
CA THR A 151 -5.84 3.81 13.16
C THR A 151 -5.43 5.21 12.72
N LEU A 152 -6.33 6.17 12.82
CA LEU A 152 -6.09 7.60 12.64
C LEU A 152 -5.90 8.23 14.01
N GLU A 153 -4.85 8.99 14.20
CA GLU A 153 -4.49 9.57 15.47
C GLU A 153 -4.09 11.04 15.31
N GLY A 154 -4.73 11.90 16.05
CA GLY A 154 -4.42 13.30 16.15
C GLY A 154 -4.18 13.70 17.60
N LYS A 155 -4.10 14.99 17.85
CA LYS A 155 -3.87 15.52 19.20
C LYS A 155 -4.98 15.13 20.18
N ASP A 156 -6.22 15.18 19.69
CA ASP A 156 -7.42 15.06 20.54
C ASP A 156 -8.30 13.85 20.15
N TYR A 157 -7.83 12.99 19.23
CA TYR A 157 -8.60 11.82 18.77
C TYR A 157 -7.72 10.63 18.44
N LYS A 158 -8.32 9.46 18.55
CA LYS A 158 -7.78 8.19 18.07
C LYS A 158 -8.92 7.33 17.56
N PHE A 159 -9.01 7.15 16.24
CA PHE A 159 -10.09 6.43 15.58
C PHE A 159 -9.57 5.20 14.87
N ASN A 160 -10.26 4.09 15.07
CA ASN A 160 -10.00 2.86 14.34
C ASN A 160 -10.96 2.75 13.16
N GLY A 161 -10.40 2.59 11.98
CA GLY A 161 -11.15 2.44 10.75
C GLY A 161 -10.64 1.31 9.88
N THR A 162 -11.25 1.17 8.73
CA THR A 162 -10.90 0.16 7.73
C THR A 162 -10.81 0.82 6.36
N VAL A 163 -9.79 0.48 5.57
CA VAL A 163 -9.69 0.96 4.19
C VAL A 163 -10.90 0.48 3.40
N SER A 164 -11.67 1.40 2.86
CA SER A 164 -12.91 1.15 2.10
C SER A 164 -12.76 1.36 0.60
N ASP A 165 -11.82 2.23 0.18
CA ASP A 165 -11.52 2.50 -1.23
C ASP A 165 -10.02 2.83 -1.39
N LEU A 166 -9.48 2.56 -2.58
CA LEU A 166 -8.09 2.86 -2.94
C LEU A 166 -8.02 3.24 -4.41
N LYS A 167 -7.50 4.44 -4.70
CA LYS A 167 -7.29 4.96 -6.04
C LYS A 167 -5.84 5.32 -6.24
N ILE A 168 -5.26 4.84 -7.33
CA ILE A 168 -3.94 5.27 -7.78
C ILE A 168 -4.18 6.49 -8.67
N MET A 169 -3.58 7.61 -8.32
CA MET A 169 -3.63 8.81 -9.14
C MET A 169 -2.50 8.71 -10.17
N PRO A 170 -2.79 8.83 -11.47
CA PRO A 170 -1.73 8.97 -12.44
C PRO A 170 -0.92 10.22 -12.10
N VAL A 171 0.40 10.12 -12.20
CA VAL A 171 1.28 11.29 -12.14
C VAL A 171 0.88 12.17 -13.32
N THR A 172 0.35 13.36 -13.05
CA THR A 172 0.15 14.37 -14.08
C THR A 172 1.52 14.91 -14.47
N ASP A 173 1.78 15.00 -15.78
CA ASP A 173 3.06 15.44 -16.37
C ASP A 173 3.58 16.80 -15.81
N ASP A 174 2.73 17.58 -15.18
CA ASP A 174 3.05 18.85 -14.52
C ASP A 174 3.90 18.69 -13.24
N GLU A 175 3.81 17.55 -12.53
CA GLU A 175 4.63 17.28 -11.33
C GLU A 175 6.02 16.71 -11.70
N GLU A 176 6.17 16.07 -12.86
CA GLU A 176 7.45 15.56 -13.36
C GLU A 176 8.39 16.70 -13.76
N TYR A 177 7.83 17.81 -14.27
CA TYR A 177 8.60 18.99 -14.65
C TYR A 177 9.17 19.74 -13.44
N HIS A 178 8.47 19.77 -12.32
CA HIS A 178 8.96 20.44 -11.09
C HIS A 178 10.06 19.64 -10.39
N ASN A 179 9.93 18.32 -10.31
CA ASN A 179 10.94 17.45 -9.71
C ASN A 179 12.24 17.38 -10.51
N SER A 180 12.19 17.62 -11.84
CA SER A 180 13.37 17.66 -12.69
C SER A 180 14.16 18.96 -12.56
N ILE A 181 13.52 20.06 -12.17
CA ILE A 181 14.17 21.35 -11.94
C ILE A 181 14.93 21.35 -10.61
N ASP A 182 14.31 20.82 -9.54
CA ASP A 182 14.94 20.78 -8.20
C ASP A 182 16.14 19.81 -8.12
N ALA A 183 16.20 18.81 -9.01
CA ALA A 183 17.33 17.89 -9.10
C ALA A 183 18.55 18.48 -9.81
N ASN A 184 18.36 19.55 -10.60
CA ASN A 184 19.45 20.16 -11.40
C ASN A 184 20.10 21.36 -10.71
N ASP A 185 19.49 21.90 -9.65
CA ASP A 185 20.02 23.05 -8.90
C ASP A 185 20.97 22.64 -7.74
N ASN A 186 21.27 21.35 -7.58
CA ASN A 186 22.16 20.81 -6.53
C ASN A 186 23.47 20.17 -7.11
N VAL A 187 23.95 20.65 -8.25
CA VAL A 187 25.26 20.26 -8.79
C VAL A 187 26.23 21.43 -8.82
#